data_57ce68845bb0d85f301e12e19b15a17b
#
_entry.id   57ce68845bb0d85f301e12e19b15a17b
#
_cell.length_a   1.000
_cell.length_b   1.000
_cell.length_c   1.000
_cell.angle_alpha   90.00
_cell.angle_beta   90.00
_cell.angle_gamma   90.00
#
_symmetry.space_group_name_H-M   'P 1'
#
loop_
_entity.id
_entity.type
_entity.pdbx_description
1 polymer ?
#
loop_
_entity_poly.entity_id
_entity_poly.type
_entity_poly.pdbx_seq_one_letter_code
_entity_poly.pdbx_strand_id
1 'polypeptide(L)'
;MADNDAVDIYAQHQALYNRVAVPNHVPPELVVDFDYLHPSGIEEGDVYTAWKRLHDGPDIVWTPCNGGHWIVTRGEDIKFVQEHFEIFSHEVFTIPRGSSPVRMPPLTVDPPLHARYRAILNPFFTPSRVSRMREDAVVLTRSLIEQIKPKGRCEFVNDFARVMPVTMFLGIVDLPLDQRERFVEWGVTFMTATDSRMKLGAQEKVVAYLQQVLDERAANPGDDLLSKIAGWRNNARFQGEYEVIGMAVLIFFGGLDTVANMLSFITRYLAQNPQQRRRLIDEPEIVPKATEEFLRRFGLSNTGRLILQDFNYKDAVFRKDEMVMVPISMSSMDDRLYDRPMDIDFDRDPVHNTFGNGPHKCVGSPLARAEIQVFLEEWLKALPDFRLDPERPSVTHSGSVNGVDSLNLVWDSATTR
;
A
#
# COMPACT_ATOMS: atom_id res chain seq x y z
N MET A 1 -16.07 -41.87 -16.12
CA MET A 1 -15.45 -40.97 -17.09
C MET A 1 -16.18 -39.64 -16.99
N ALA A 2 -15.88 -38.88 -16.00
CA ALA A 2 -16.24 -37.47 -15.82
C ALA A 2 -15.26 -36.97 -14.76
N ASP A 3 -14.25 -36.23 -15.13
CA ASP A 3 -13.43 -35.39 -14.28
C ASP A 3 -12.11 -35.02 -14.99
N ASN A 4 -12.22 -34.47 -16.20
CA ASN A 4 -11.00 -34.00 -16.90
C ASN A 4 -11.12 -32.56 -17.43
N ASP A 5 -12.17 -31.83 -17.06
CA ASP A 5 -12.39 -30.45 -17.51
C ASP A 5 -12.55 -29.42 -16.36
N ALA A 6 -12.15 -29.73 -15.13
CA ALA A 6 -11.93 -28.71 -14.12
C ALA A 6 -10.67 -27.95 -14.53
N VAL A 7 -10.87 -26.85 -15.23
CA VAL A 7 -9.82 -25.92 -15.60
C VAL A 7 -9.10 -25.54 -14.30
N ASP A 8 -7.79 -25.81 -14.23
CA ASP A 8 -6.98 -25.44 -13.04
C ASP A 8 -6.87 -23.91 -12.99
N ILE A 9 -7.81 -23.28 -12.26
CA ILE A 9 -7.89 -21.84 -12.06
C ILE A 9 -6.58 -21.29 -11.51
N TYR A 10 -5.87 -22.08 -10.70
CA TYR A 10 -4.59 -21.67 -10.11
C TYR A 10 -3.47 -21.63 -11.15
N ALA A 11 -3.43 -22.63 -12.04
CA ALA A 11 -2.46 -22.63 -13.14
C ALA A 11 -2.73 -21.50 -14.13
N GLN A 12 -3.99 -21.19 -14.42
CA GLN A 12 -4.35 -20.03 -15.23
C GLN A 12 -3.95 -18.72 -14.57
N HIS A 13 -4.20 -18.55 -13.28
CA HIS A 13 -3.79 -17.36 -12.54
C HIS A 13 -2.27 -17.21 -12.55
N GLN A 14 -1.51 -18.28 -12.34
CA GLN A 14 -0.04 -18.24 -12.38
C GLN A 14 0.47 -17.89 -13.78
N ALA A 15 -0.19 -18.36 -14.84
CA ALA A 15 0.20 -18.08 -16.23
C ALA A 15 0.10 -16.60 -16.60
N LEU A 16 -0.72 -15.80 -15.89
CA LEU A 16 -0.82 -14.35 -16.12
C LEU A 16 0.52 -13.63 -15.87
N TYR A 17 1.37 -14.18 -15.00
CA TYR A 17 2.66 -13.57 -14.65
C TYR A 17 3.80 -13.95 -15.61
N ASN A 18 3.52 -14.75 -16.63
CA ASN A 18 4.54 -15.14 -17.62
C ASN A 18 5.03 -13.94 -18.44
N ARG A 19 6.23 -14.09 -18.98
CA ARG A 19 6.77 -13.15 -19.97
C ARG A 19 6.02 -13.31 -21.29
N VAL A 20 5.82 -12.19 -21.97
CA VAL A 20 5.15 -12.13 -23.28
C VAL A 20 6.06 -11.56 -24.36
N ALA A 21 5.73 -11.78 -25.62
CA ALA A 21 6.43 -11.16 -26.75
C ALA A 21 6.22 -9.65 -26.76
N VAL A 22 7.23 -8.90 -27.18
CA VAL A 22 7.14 -7.44 -27.35
C VAL A 22 6.21 -7.14 -28.52
N PRO A 23 5.16 -6.31 -28.33
CA PRO A 23 4.26 -5.92 -29.40
C PRO A 23 4.99 -5.09 -30.47
N ASN A 24 4.60 -5.22 -31.74
CA ASN A 24 5.25 -4.54 -32.87
C ASN A 24 5.20 -2.99 -32.80
N HIS A 25 4.25 -2.43 -32.05
CA HIS A 25 4.12 -0.96 -31.91
C HIS A 25 4.99 -0.39 -30.81
N VAL A 26 5.63 -1.23 -29.99
CA VAL A 26 6.55 -0.79 -28.94
C VAL A 26 7.93 -0.55 -29.53
N PRO A 27 8.47 0.69 -29.47
CA PRO A 27 9.81 0.96 -29.93
C PRO A 27 10.86 0.15 -29.15
N PRO A 28 11.84 -0.48 -29.83
CA PRO A 28 12.84 -1.31 -29.15
C PRO A 28 13.64 -0.59 -28.06
N GLU A 29 13.86 0.69 -28.21
CA GLU A 29 14.57 1.56 -27.25
C GLU A 29 13.81 1.80 -25.96
N LEU A 30 12.49 1.54 -25.94
CA LEU A 30 11.66 1.65 -24.75
C LEU A 30 11.51 0.31 -24.03
N VAL A 31 12.03 -0.79 -24.59
CA VAL A 31 11.90 -2.12 -23.99
C VAL A 31 12.96 -2.32 -22.91
N VAL A 32 12.50 -2.66 -21.70
CA VAL A 32 13.38 -2.98 -20.57
C VAL A 32 13.04 -4.37 -20.00
N ASP A 33 14.04 -5.06 -19.50
CA ASP A 33 13.84 -6.29 -18.75
C ASP A 33 13.69 -5.97 -17.26
N PHE A 34 12.46 -5.65 -16.85
CA PHE A 34 12.16 -5.27 -15.48
C PHE A 34 10.96 -6.05 -14.94
N ASP A 35 11.24 -6.93 -13.97
CA ASP A 35 10.21 -7.62 -13.20
C ASP A 35 9.95 -6.84 -11.91
N TYR A 36 8.79 -6.20 -11.81
CA TYR A 36 8.44 -5.39 -10.65
C TYR A 36 8.24 -6.20 -9.36
N LEU A 37 8.02 -7.51 -9.46
CA LEU A 37 7.93 -8.41 -8.28
C LEU A 37 9.32 -8.79 -7.77
N HIS A 38 10.28 -8.95 -8.70
CA HIS A 38 11.64 -9.37 -8.41
C HIS A 38 12.66 -8.46 -9.13
N PRO A 39 12.69 -7.16 -8.81
CA PRO A 39 13.58 -6.24 -9.52
C PRO A 39 15.04 -6.58 -9.21
N SER A 40 15.86 -6.66 -10.25
CA SER A 40 17.29 -6.95 -10.12
C SER A 40 17.99 -5.90 -9.28
N GLY A 41 18.88 -6.33 -8.38
CA GLY A 41 19.66 -5.46 -7.49
C GLY A 41 18.95 -5.11 -6.19
N ILE A 42 17.84 -5.75 -5.86
CA ILE A 42 17.20 -5.59 -4.55
C ILE A 42 18.09 -6.11 -3.42
N GLU A 43 18.89 -7.16 -3.68
CA GLU A 43 19.83 -7.73 -2.71
C GLU A 43 21.04 -6.83 -2.44
N GLU A 44 21.40 -5.96 -3.40
CA GLU A 44 22.55 -5.04 -3.30
C GLU A 44 22.24 -3.77 -2.50
N GLY A 45 20.97 -3.50 -2.24
CA GLY A 45 20.53 -2.28 -1.57
C GLY A 45 19.19 -2.45 -0.89
N ASP A 46 18.19 -1.81 -1.45
CA ASP A 46 16.79 -2.00 -1.07
C ASP A 46 15.88 -1.86 -2.31
N VAL A 47 14.59 -2.08 -2.11
CA VAL A 47 13.60 -2.00 -3.19
C VAL A 47 13.66 -0.66 -3.94
N TYR A 48 13.89 0.46 -3.25
CA TYR A 48 13.93 1.78 -3.88
C TYR A 48 15.16 1.96 -4.76
N THR A 49 16.31 1.44 -4.35
CA THR A 49 17.54 1.45 -5.16
C THR A 49 17.35 0.65 -6.45
N ALA A 50 16.70 -0.51 -6.38
CA ALA A 50 16.40 -1.33 -7.55
C ALA A 50 15.47 -0.60 -8.54
N TRP A 51 14.41 0.06 -8.06
CA TRP A 51 13.50 0.84 -8.88
C TRP A 51 14.15 2.10 -9.47
N LYS A 52 15.00 2.80 -8.71
CA LYS A 52 15.67 4.06 -9.13
C LYS A 52 16.45 3.90 -10.43
N ARG A 53 16.97 2.72 -10.73
CA ARG A 53 17.71 2.41 -11.96
C ARG A 53 16.91 2.66 -13.24
N LEU A 54 15.58 2.63 -13.17
CA LEU A 54 14.73 2.98 -14.32
C LEU A 54 14.83 4.45 -14.70
N HIS A 55 15.27 5.35 -13.80
CA HIS A 55 15.51 6.75 -14.13
C HIS A 55 16.76 6.99 -15.01
N ASP A 56 17.61 6.00 -15.19
CA ASP A 56 18.76 6.06 -16.09
C ASP A 56 18.34 5.86 -17.56
N GLY A 57 17.09 5.43 -17.80
CA GLY A 57 16.51 5.18 -19.10
C GLY A 57 15.43 6.19 -19.51
N PRO A 58 14.60 5.82 -20.50
CA PRO A 58 13.47 6.62 -20.96
C PRO A 58 12.44 6.88 -19.87
N ASP A 59 11.68 7.99 -20.01
CA ASP A 59 10.64 8.39 -19.05
C ASP A 59 9.47 7.42 -19.01
N ILE A 60 9.22 6.70 -20.11
CA ILE A 60 8.20 5.69 -20.25
C ILE A 60 8.85 4.46 -20.88
N VAL A 61 8.72 3.32 -20.21
CA VAL A 61 9.31 2.06 -20.68
C VAL A 61 8.26 0.97 -20.75
N TRP A 62 8.53 -0.06 -21.54
CA TRP A 62 7.69 -1.26 -21.63
C TRP A 62 8.48 -2.49 -21.21
N THR A 63 7.85 -3.36 -20.42
CA THR A 63 8.47 -4.63 -20.00
C THR A 63 7.66 -5.84 -20.45
N PRO A 64 8.32 -6.93 -20.91
CA PRO A 64 7.65 -8.19 -21.23
C PRO A 64 7.26 -9.02 -19.99
N CYS A 65 7.74 -8.65 -18.79
CA CYS A 65 7.44 -9.36 -17.55
C CYS A 65 5.99 -9.17 -17.13
N ASN A 66 5.48 -10.14 -16.34
CA ASN A 66 4.16 -10.06 -15.71
C ASN A 66 3.03 -9.72 -16.70
N GLY A 67 2.96 -10.45 -17.81
CA GLY A 67 1.94 -10.27 -18.84
C GLY A 67 2.15 -9.11 -19.80
N GLY A 68 3.27 -8.37 -19.68
CA GLY A 68 3.62 -7.21 -20.52
C GLY A 68 2.84 -5.94 -20.16
N HIS A 69 3.57 -4.86 -19.89
CA HIS A 69 2.93 -3.59 -19.52
C HIS A 69 3.90 -2.41 -19.66
N TRP A 70 3.34 -1.23 -19.79
CA TRP A 70 4.06 0.03 -19.72
C TRP A 70 4.38 0.41 -18.27
N ILE A 71 5.44 1.16 -18.04
CA ILE A 71 5.81 1.75 -16.75
C ILE A 71 6.13 3.22 -16.98
N VAL A 72 5.43 4.13 -16.29
CA VAL A 72 5.80 5.55 -16.26
C VAL A 72 6.77 5.78 -15.11
N THR A 73 7.91 6.43 -15.38
CA THR A 73 9.00 6.55 -14.40
C THR A 73 9.11 7.94 -13.79
N ARG A 74 8.65 9.00 -14.47
CA ARG A 74 8.78 10.39 -14.01
C ARG A 74 7.54 10.89 -13.28
N GLY A 75 7.74 11.75 -12.30
CA GLY A 75 6.66 12.24 -11.45
C GLY A 75 5.58 13.02 -12.19
N GLU A 76 5.94 13.78 -13.23
CA GLU A 76 4.97 14.45 -14.09
C GLU A 76 4.09 13.48 -14.87
N ASP A 77 4.68 12.39 -15.40
CA ASP A 77 3.97 11.38 -16.18
C ASP A 77 3.08 10.52 -15.26
N ILE A 78 3.56 10.19 -14.06
CA ILE A 78 2.79 9.53 -13.03
C ILE A 78 1.55 10.36 -12.68
N LYS A 79 1.73 11.66 -12.46
CA LYS A 79 0.62 12.58 -12.18
C LYS A 79 -0.35 12.64 -13.35
N PHE A 80 0.17 12.77 -14.57
CA PHE A 80 -0.64 12.80 -15.79
C PHE A 80 -1.54 11.57 -15.89
N VAL A 81 -0.98 10.35 -15.77
CA VAL A 81 -1.74 9.10 -15.82
C VAL A 81 -2.79 9.03 -14.70
N GLN A 82 -2.49 9.53 -13.49
CA GLN A 82 -3.42 9.53 -12.37
C GLN A 82 -4.60 10.50 -12.52
N GLU A 83 -4.42 11.59 -13.24
CA GLU A 83 -5.44 12.63 -13.41
C GLU A 83 -6.35 12.40 -14.62
N HIS A 84 -5.90 11.60 -15.63
CA HIS A 84 -6.64 11.35 -16.88
C HIS A 84 -7.31 9.96 -16.88
N PHE A 85 -8.24 9.77 -15.96
CA PHE A 85 -8.99 8.51 -15.82
C PHE A 85 -9.82 8.14 -17.08
N GLU A 86 -10.16 9.11 -17.92
CA GLU A 86 -10.86 8.92 -19.20
C GLU A 86 -10.00 8.20 -20.24
N ILE A 87 -8.68 8.15 -20.04
CA ILE A 87 -7.71 7.41 -20.86
C ILE A 87 -7.16 6.22 -20.07
N PHE A 88 -6.86 6.42 -18.79
CA PHE A 88 -6.15 5.49 -17.88
C PHE A 88 -7.05 5.08 -16.72
N SER A 89 -7.96 4.15 -16.99
CA SER A 89 -8.99 3.71 -16.06
C SER A 89 -8.44 2.93 -14.86
N HIS A 90 -9.05 3.13 -13.71
CA HIS A 90 -8.85 2.32 -12.52
C HIS A 90 -9.66 1.00 -12.53
N GLU A 91 -10.47 0.72 -13.55
CA GLU A 91 -11.28 -0.50 -13.61
C GLU A 91 -10.42 -1.76 -13.40
N VAL A 92 -9.18 -1.71 -13.87
CA VAL A 92 -8.15 -2.72 -13.57
C VAL A 92 -6.94 -2.01 -12.97
N PHE A 93 -6.63 -2.29 -11.71
CA PHE A 93 -5.52 -1.65 -10.98
C PHE A 93 -4.35 -2.60 -10.68
N THR A 94 -4.54 -3.91 -10.90
CA THR A 94 -3.49 -4.92 -10.70
C THR A 94 -2.77 -5.26 -12.00
N ILE A 95 -1.49 -5.57 -11.89
CA ILE A 95 -0.66 -6.10 -12.97
C ILE A 95 -0.19 -7.50 -12.51
N PRO A 96 -0.34 -8.50 -13.36
CA PRO A 96 -0.97 -8.50 -14.70
C PRO A 96 -2.50 -8.31 -14.64
N ARG A 97 -3.07 -7.88 -15.77
CA ARG A 97 -4.54 -7.79 -15.92
C ARG A 97 -5.20 -9.14 -15.61
N GLY A 98 -6.24 -9.12 -14.77
CA GLY A 98 -6.95 -10.32 -14.35
C GLY A 98 -6.38 -11.01 -13.10
N SER A 99 -5.28 -10.51 -12.51
CA SER A 99 -4.71 -11.09 -11.27
C SER A 99 -5.54 -10.81 -10.01
N SER A 100 -6.51 -9.90 -10.06
CA SER A 100 -7.49 -9.70 -8.99
C SER A 100 -8.90 -9.96 -9.51
N PRO A 101 -9.60 -11.01 -9.03
CA PRO A 101 -10.96 -11.30 -9.46
C PRO A 101 -12.01 -10.43 -8.77
N VAL A 102 -11.66 -9.72 -7.69
CA VAL A 102 -12.61 -8.90 -6.90
C VAL A 102 -12.61 -7.46 -7.36
N ARG A 103 -13.78 -6.98 -7.76
CA ARG A 103 -14.01 -5.57 -7.99
C ARG A 103 -14.14 -4.87 -6.64
N MET A 104 -13.37 -3.81 -6.42
CA MET A 104 -13.24 -3.10 -5.14
C MET A 104 -13.59 -1.61 -5.26
N PRO A 105 -14.89 -1.23 -5.35
CA PRO A 105 -15.27 0.17 -5.34
C PRO A 105 -14.85 0.87 -4.04
N PRO A 106 -14.49 2.16 -4.08
CA PRO A 106 -14.32 3.04 -5.24
C PRO A 106 -13.03 2.85 -6.04
N LEU A 107 -12.08 2.02 -5.59
CA LEU A 107 -10.77 1.87 -6.23
C LEU A 107 -10.88 1.44 -7.71
N THR A 108 -11.76 0.50 -8.01
CA THR A 108 -11.95 -0.07 -9.35
C THR A 108 -13.13 0.55 -10.10
N VAL A 109 -13.42 1.81 -9.86
CA VAL A 109 -14.55 2.53 -10.48
C VAL A 109 -14.16 3.96 -10.79
N ASP A 110 -14.35 4.38 -12.03
CA ASP A 110 -14.05 5.74 -12.45
C ASP A 110 -15.21 6.72 -12.22
N PRO A 111 -14.95 8.04 -12.24
CA PRO A 111 -16.02 9.05 -12.27
C PRO A 111 -16.95 8.88 -13.49
N PRO A 112 -18.25 9.22 -13.38
CA PRO A 112 -18.89 9.86 -12.23
C PRO A 112 -19.31 8.91 -11.10
N LEU A 113 -19.32 7.59 -11.35
CA LEU A 113 -19.80 6.60 -10.39
C LEU A 113 -18.93 6.54 -9.12
N HIS A 114 -17.62 6.68 -9.24
CA HIS A 114 -16.65 6.76 -8.15
C HIS A 114 -17.10 7.70 -7.01
N ALA A 115 -17.63 8.88 -7.33
CA ALA A 115 -18.04 9.86 -6.33
C ALA A 115 -19.14 9.35 -5.37
N ARG A 116 -20.00 8.43 -5.86
CA ARG A 116 -21.07 7.85 -5.04
C ARG A 116 -20.53 6.97 -3.92
N TYR A 117 -19.51 6.17 -4.22
CA TYR A 117 -18.85 5.31 -3.22
C TYR A 117 -18.00 6.14 -2.25
N ARG A 118 -17.30 7.16 -2.77
CA ARG A 118 -16.53 8.08 -1.93
C ARG A 118 -17.40 8.81 -0.91
N ALA A 119 -18.63 9.13 -1.26
CA ALA A 119 -19.57 9.78 -0.34
C ALA A 119 -19.91 8.91 0.89
N ILE A 120 -19.77 7.58 0.80
CA ILE A 120 -19.95 6.66 1.93
C ILE A 120 -18.71 6.66 2.82
N LEU A 121 -17.52 6.68 2.22
CA LEU A 121 -16.26 6.55 2.94
C LEU A 121 -15.78 7.85 3.59
N ASN A 122 -15.87 8.97 2.87
CA ASN A 122 -15.29 10.25 3.31
C ASN A 122 -15.70 10.69 4.72
N PRO A 123 -16.97 10.49 5.19
CA PRO A 123 -17.36 10.88 6.54
C PRO A 123 -16.59 10.18 7.66
N PHE A 124 -15.99 9.03 7.39
CA PHE A 124 -15.23 8.26 8.39
C PHE A 124 -13.76 8.72 8.53
N PHE A 125 -13.27 9.54 7.59
CA PHE A 125 -11.90 10.04 7.57
C PHE A 125 -11.82 11.56 7.71
N THR A 126 -12.83 12.16 8.33
CA THR A 126 -12.85 13.60 8.64
C THR A 126 -11.86 13.96 9.75
N PRO A 127 -11.35 15.21 9.79
CA PRO A 127 -10.38 15.62 10.82
C PRO A 127 -10.85 15.35 12.26
N SER A 128 -12.14 15.54 12.56
CA SER A 128 -12.68 15.30 13.91
C SER A 128 -12.73 13.82 14.27
N ARG A 129 -12.97 12.91 13.32
CA ARG A 129 -12.88 11.46 13.57
C ARG A 129 -11.44 11.02 13.72
N VAL A 130 -10.55 11.49 12.84
CA VAL A 130 -9.12 11.18 12.91
C VAL A 130 -8.50 11.67 14.23
N SER A 131 -8.91 12.83 14.75
CA SER A 131 -8.43 13.33 16.05
C SER A 131 -8.78 12.38 17.21
N ARG A 132 -9.98 11.80 17.22
CA ARG A 132 -10.35 10.78 18.22
C ARG A 132 -9.55 9.49 18.05
N MET A 133 -9.40 9.03 16.82
CA MET A 133 -8.58 7.85 16.51
C MET A 133 -7.12 8.03 16.94
N ARG A 134 -6.60 9.28 16.89
CA ARG A 134 -5.25 9.58 17.36
C ARG A 134 -5.07 9.28 18.86
N GLU A 135 -6.09 9.55 19.69
CA GLU A 135 -6.05 9.22 21.13
C GLU A 135 -5.98 7.71 21.34
N ASP A 136 -6.79 6.96 20.62
CA ASP A 136 -6.78 5.48 20.65
C ASP A 136 -5.43 4.93 20.16
N ALA A 137 -4.86 5.54 19.10
CA ALA A 137 -3.55 5.18 18.59
C ALA A 137 -2.43 5.39 19.62
N VAL A 138 -2.46 6.48 20.41
CA VAL A 138 -1.49 6.75 21.49
C VAL A 138 -1.56 5.65 22.55
N VAL A 139 -2.76 5.31 23.01
CA VAL A 139 -2.95 4.26 24.03
C VAL A 139 -2.45 2.92 23.55
N LEU A 140 -2.80 2.55 22.31
CA LEU A 140 -2.38 1.30 21.69
C LEU A 140 -0.84 1.26 21.52
N THR A 141 -0.24 2.32 20.97
CA THR A 141 1.19 2.42 20.73
C THR A 141 1.98 2.22 22.01
N ARG A 142 1.58 2.92 23.09
CA ARG A 142 2.20 2.76 24.42
C ARG A 142 2.10 1.34 24.94
N SER A 143 0.91 0.72 24.85
CA SER A 143 0.70 -0.65 25.29
C SER A 143 1.58 -1.66 24.55
N LEU A 144 1.76 -1.50 23.22
CA LEU A 144 2.64 -2.33 22.43
C LEU A 144 4.11 -2.14 22.81
N ILE A 145 4.53 -0.90 22.99
CA ILE A 145 5.91 -0.57 23.42
C ILE A 145 6.21 -1.19 24.81
N GLU A 146 5.29 -1.08 25.77
CA GLU A 146 5.46 -1.68 27.10
C GLU A 146 5.67 -3.19 27.06
N GLN A 147 5.07 -3.89 26.11
CA GLN A 147 5.22 -5.34 25.95
C GLN A 147 6.56 -5.76 25.33
N ILE A 148 7.15 -4.90 24.46
CA ILE A 148 8.38 -5.24 23.75
C ILE A 148 9.62 -4.64 24.41
N LYS A 149 9.52 -3.46 25.04
CA LYS A 149 10.64 -2.72 25.64
C LYS A 149 11.49 -3.56 26.60
N PRO A 150 10.93 -4.34 27.54
CA PRO A 150 11.72 -5.16 28.48
C PRO A 150 12.53 -6.26 27.81
N LYS A 151 12.18 -6.68 26.59
CA LYS A 151 12.84 -7.77 25.86
C LYS A 151 14.21 -7.37 25.31
N GLY A 152 14.53 -6.07 25.21
CA GLY A 152 15.76 -5.56 24.60
C GLY A 152 15.88 -5.80 23.10
N ARG A 153 14.85 -6.38 22.48
CA ARG A 153 14.76 -6.67 21.05
C ARG A 153 13.32 -6.89 20.62
N CYS A 154 13.06 -6.74 19.31
CA CYS A 154 11.81 -7.18 18.70
C CYS A 154 12.01 -7.51 17.21
N GLU A 155 11.08 -8.29 16.66
CA GLU A 155 10.84 -8.31 15.22
C GLU A 155 9.76 -7.26 14.92
N PHE A 156 10.19 -6.07 14.53
CA PHE A 156 9.35 -4.86 14.49
C PHE A 156 8.11 -5.02 13.61
N VAL A 157 8.20 -5.74 12.48
CA VAL A 157 7.10 -5.85 11.53
C VAL A 157 5.91 -6.58 12.17
N ASN A 158 6.16 -7.73 12.81
CA ASN A 158 5.09 -8.56 13.40
C ASN A 158 4.74 -8.15 14.84
N ASP A 159 5.74 -7.70 15.63
CA ASP A 159 5.51 -7.34 17.03
C ASP A 159 4.85 -5.95 17.18
N PHE A 160 4.98 -5.06 16.16
CA PHE A 160 4.49 -3.69 16.24
C PHE A 160 3.81 -3.20 14.95
N ALA A 161 4.55 -3.15 13.81
CA ALA A 161 4.13 -2.38 12.65
C ALA A 161 2.81 -2.87 12.04
N ARG A 162 2.55 -4.16 12.03
CA ARG A 162 1.29 -4.75 11.56
C ARG A 162 0.17 -4.68 12.61
N VAL A 163 0.53 -4.68 13.88
CA VAL A 163 -0.45 -4.73 14.97
C VAL A 163 -1.19 -3.41 15.10
N MET A 164 -0.48 -2.30 15.02
CA MET A 164 -1.04 -0.96 15.24
C MET A 164 -2.12 -0.61 14.19
N PRO A 165 -1.84 -0.60 12.87
CA PRO A 165 -2.83 -0.21 11.85
C PRO A 165 -4.03 -1.16 11.79
N VAL A 166 -3.80 -2.48 11.98
CA VAL A 166 -4.89 -3.47 12.03
C VAL A 166 -5.83 -3.18 13.17
N THR A 167 -5.31 -2.89 14.36
CA THR A 167 -6.13 -2.59 15.54
C THR A 167 -6.94 -1.30 15.33
N MET A 168 -6.31 -0.27 14.76
CA MET A 168 -6.99 0.99 14.42
C MET A 168 -8.10 0.77 13.39
N PHE A 169 -7.81 -0.02 12.36
CA PHE A 169 -8.79 -0.38 11.35
C PHE A 169 -9.99 -1.14 11.95
N LEU A 170 -9.75 -2.14 12.79
CA LEU A 170 -10.84 -2.90 13.45
C LEU A 170 -11.76 -1.97 14.25
N GLY A 171 -11.21 -0.93 14.88
CA GLY A 171 -12.00 0.11 15.58
C GLY A 171 -12.88 0.95 14.63
N ILE A 172 -12.42 1.26 13.42
CA ILE A 172 -13.21 2.02 12.42
C ILE A 172 -14.43 1.24 11.94
N VAL A 173 -14.27 -0.08 11.79
CA VAL A 173 -15.30 -0.98 11.27
C VAL A 173 -16.06 -1.73 12.36
N ASP A 174 -15.77 -1.43 13.64
CA ASP A 174 -16.37 -2.06 14.81
C ASP A 174 -16.31 -3.60 14.76
N LEU A 175 -15.12 -4.12 14.45
CA LEU A 175 -14.85 -5.57 14.48
C LEU A 175 -14.12 -5.99 15.76
N PRO A 176 -14.31 -7.24 16.22
CA PRO A 176 -13.71 -7.74 17.45
C PRO A 176 -12.18 -7.69 17.43
N LEU A 177 -11.57 -7.06 18.45
CA LEU A 177 -10.12 -6.92 18.59
C LEU A 177 -9.42 -8.24 18.94
N ASP A 178 -10.12 -9.20 19.54
CA ASP A 178 -9.61 -10.52 19.89
C ASP A 178 -9.32 -11.39 18.66
N GLN A 179 -9.88 -11.03 17.51
CA GLN A 179 -9.62 -11.71 16.23
C GLN A 179 -8.50 -11.07 15.41
N ARG A 180 -7.80 -10.07 15.94
CA ARG A 180 -6.76 -9.31 15.25
C ARG A 180 -5.71 -10.20 14.58
N GLU A 181 -5.20 -11.21 15.27
CA GLU A 181 -4.17 -12.12 14.73
C GLU A 181 -4.64 -12.83 13.47
N ARG A 182 -5.90 -13.25 13.45
CA ARG A 182 -6.54 -13.87 12.29
C ARG A 182 -6.62 -12.93 11.08
N PHE A 183 -6.95 -11.66 11.32
CA PHE A 183 -6.99 -10.66 10.25
C PHE A 183 -5.59 -10.34 9.71
N VAL A 184 -4.60 -10.25 10.60
CA VAL A 184 -3.20 -10.09 10.22
C VAL A 184 -2.75 -11.27 9.36
N GLU A 185 -3.01 -12.53 9.78
CA GLU A 185 -2.66 -13.73 9.02
C GLU A 185 -3.26 -13.70 7.60
N TRP A 186 -4.54 -13.42 7.48
CA TRP A 186 -5.20 -13.38 6.17
C TRP A 186 -4.67 -12.26 5.28
N GLY A 187 -4.49 -11.06 5.84
CA GLY A 187 -3.95 -9.92 5.11
C GLY A 187 -2.54 -10.20 4.60
N VAL A 188 -1.66 -10.66 5.48
CA VAL A 188 -0.28 -11.03 5.13
C VAL A 188 -0.25 -12.13 4.08
N THR A 189 -1.02 -13.21 4.27
CA THR A 189 -1.06 -14.30 3.29
C THR A 189 -1.51 -13.80 1.91
N PHE A 190 -2.55 -12.97 1.86
CA PHE A 190 -3.03 -12.39 0.60
C PHE A 190 -1.96 -11.54 -0.08
N MET A 191 -1.23 -10.71 0.68
CA MET A 191 -0.27 -9.76 0.12
C MET A 191 1.06 -10.41 -0.27
N THR A 192 1.55 -11.39 0.52
CA THR A 192 2.93 -11.90 0.40
C THR A 192 3.05 -13.33 -0.14
N ALA A 193 1.97 -14.12 -0.15
CA ALA A 193 2.06 -15.49 -0.66
C ALA A 193 2.41 -15.52 -2.15
N THR A 194 3.38 -16.33 -2.50
CA THR A 194 3.77 -16.60 -3.89
C THR A 194 2.92 -17.70 -4.54
N ASP A 195 2.35 -18.58 -3.73
CA ASP A 195 1.41 -19.62 -4.17
C ASP A 195 0.01 -19.02 -4.36
N SER A 196 -0.51 -19.08 -5.58
CA SER A 196 -1.84 -18.61 -5.95
C SER A 196 -2.97 -19.24 -5.13
N ARG A 197 -2.83 -20.51 -4.71
CA ARG A 197 -3.82 -21.19 -3.87
C ARG A 197 -3.90 -20.58 -2.48
N MET A 198 -2.76 -20.30 -1.88
CA MET A 198 -2.71 -19.64 -0.57
C MET A 198 -3.31 -18.23 -0.66
N LYS A 199 -2.95 -17.48 -1.69
CA LYS A 199 -3.45 -16.12 -1.93
C LYS A 199 -4.96 -16.07 -2.09
N LEU A 200 -5.49 -16.87 -3.01
CA LEU A 200 -6.93 -16.95 -3.26
C LEU A 200 -7.69 -17.51 -2.06
N GLY A 201 -7.15 -18.52 -1.37
CA GLY A 201 -7.76 -19.07 -0.15
C GLY A 201 -7.82 -18.06 1.00
N ALA A 202 -6.82 -17.18 1.15
CA ALA A 202 -6.87 -16.09 2.11
C ALA A 202 -7.96 -15.06 1.74
N GLN A 203 -8.06 -14.72 0.46
CA GLN A 203 -9.09 -13.82 -0.06
C GLN A 203 -10.50 -14.37 0.16
N GLU A 204 -10.74 -15.65 -0.12
CA GLU A 204 -12.03 -16.31 0.11
C GLU A 204 -12.44 -16.25 1.57
N LYS A 205 -11.51 -16.49 2.49
CA LYS A 205 -11.77 -16.39 3.94
C LYS A 205 -12.19 -14.97 4.35
N VAL A 206 -11.52 -13.95 3.82
CA VAL A 206 -11.86 -12.54 4.06
C VAL A 206 -13.24 -12.22 3.52
N VAL A 207 -13.53 -12.60 2.27
CA VAL A 207 -14.84 -12.36 1.63
C VAL A 207 -15.95 -13.02 2.42
N ALA A 208 -15.81 -14.32 2.79
CA ALA A 208 -16.82 -15.05 3.54
C ALA A 208 -17.10 -14.42 4.92
N TYR A 209 -16.05 -13.99 5.61
CA TYR A 209 -16.18 -13.32 6.90
C TYR A 209 -16.89 -11.96 6.77
N LEU A 210 -16.44 -11.12 5.84
CA LEU A 210 -17.04 -9.80 5.62
C LEU A 210 -18.50 -9.91 5.13
N GLN A 211 -18.83 -10.95 4.35
CA GLN A 211 -20.20 -11.23 3.96
C GLN A 211 -21.09 -11.48 5.19
N GLN A 212 -20.63 -12.33 6.11
CA GLN A 212 -21.35 -12.60 7.36
C GLN A 212 -21.55 -11.29 8.16
N VAL A 213 -20.50 -10.48 8.33
CA VAL A 213 -20.60 -9.20 9.05
C VAL A 213 -21.58 -8.25 8.39
N LEU A 214 -21.55 -8.14 7.05
CA LEU A 214 -22.49 -7.27 6.32
C LEU A 214 -23.95 -7.73 6.48
N ASP A 215 -24.21 -9.05 6.56
CA ASP A 215 -25.54 -9.61 6.83
C ASP A 215 -26.02 -9.25 8.23
N GLU A 216 -25.16 -9.39 9.23
CA GLU A 216 -25.43 -9.02 10.62
C GLU A 216 -25.71 -7.50 10.74
N ARG A 217 -24.91 -6.66 10.09
CA ARG A 217 -25.06 -5.20 10.07
C ARG A 217 -26.29 -4.74 9.29
N ALA A 218 -26.70 -5.46 8.25
CA ALA A 218 -27.94 -5.18 7.54
C ALA A 218 -29.18 -5.44 8.41
N ALA A 219 -29.13 -6.47 9.26
CA ALA A 219 -30.19 -6.81 10.21
C ALA A 219 -30.19 -5.89 11.46
N ASN A 220 -29.01 -5.51 11.95
CA ASN A 220 -28.80 -4.74 13.17
C ASN A 220 -27.75 -3.63 12.92
N PRO A 221 -28.11 -2.51 12.26
CA PRO A 221 -27.16 -1.48 11.88
C PRO A 221 -26.62 -0.70 13.07
N GLY A 222 -25.28 -0.57 13.14
CA GLY A 222 -24.58 0.33 14.04
C GLY A 222 -24.22 1.68 13.41
N ASP A 223 -23.32 2.42 14.04
CA ASP A 223 -22.79 3.68 13.50
C ASP A 223 -21.38 3.52 12.87
N ASP A 224 -20.96 2.27 12.69
CA ASP A 224 -19.70 1.91 12.05
C ASP A 224 -19.77 1.95 10.52
N LEU A 225 -18.58 1.88 9.88
CA LEU A 225 -18.46 1.96 8.44
C LEU A 225 -19.10 0.76 7.72
N LEU A 226 -18.98 -0.46 8.24
CA LEU A 226 -19.58 -1.65 7.61
C LEU A 226 -21.11 -1.59 7.67
N SER A 227 -21.70 -1.04 8.74
CA SER A 227 -23.15 -0.77 8.82
C SER A 227 -23.62 0.21 7.75
N LYS A 228 -22.85 1.27 7.48
CA LYS A 228 -23.19 2.21 6.39
C LYS A 228 -23.07 1.54 5.03
N ILE A 229 -22.04 0.72 4.80
CA ILE A 229 -21.88 -0.05 3.55
C ILE A 229 -23.03 -1.04 3.38
N ALA A 230 -23.39 -1.80 4.43
CA ALA A 230 -24.50 -2.75 4.41
C ALA A 230 -25.84 -2.07 4.08
N GLY A 231 -26.08 -0.88 4.59
CA GLY A 231 -27.28 -0.09 4.33
C GLY A 231 -27.48 0.31 2.86
N TRP A 232 -26.45 0.22 2.04
CA TRP A 232 -26.52 0.50 0.61
C TRP A 232 -26.88 -0.71 -0.25
N ARG A 233 -26.91 -1.92 0.31
CA ARG A 233 -27.20 -3.19 -0.39
C ARG A 233 -28.48 -3.15 -1.22
N ASN A 234 -29.53 -2.48 -0.74
CA ASN A 234 -30.82 -2.36 -1.40
C ASN A 234 -31.01 -1.04 -2.14
N ASN A 235 -29.96 -0.24 -2.31
CA ASN A 235 -30.05 1.04 -2.98
C ASN A 235 -29.93 0.85 -4.50
N ALA A 236 -30.99 1.17 -5.25
CA ALA A 236 -31.04 1.06 -6.72
C ALA A 236 -29.96 1.87 -7.48
N ARG A 237 -29.15 2.67 -6.76
CA ARG A 237 -28.02 3.42 -7.34
C ARG A 237 -26.73 2.60 -7.42
N PHE A 238 -26.71 1.39 -6.83
CA PHE A 238 -25.57 0.47 -6.83
C PHE A 238 -25.90 -0.77 -7.68
N GLN A 239 -24.88 -1.37 -8.31
CA GLN A 239 -25.07 -2.47 -9.26
C GLN A 239 -25.15 -3.85 -8.58
N GLY A 240 -25.46 -3.91 -7.27
CA GLY A 240 -25.74 -5.16 -6.57
C GLY A 240 -24.81 -5.49 -5.42
N GLU A 241 -24.99 -6.69 -4.87
CA GLU A 241 -24.31 -7.21 -3.69
C GLU A 241 -22.78 -7.27 -3.82
N TYR A 242 -22.29 -7.56 -5.02
CA TYR A 242 -20.86 -7.63 -5.32
C TYR A 242 -20.11 -6.31 -5.07
N GLU A 243 -20.77 -5.17 -5.20
CA GLU A 243 -20.14 -3.87 -4.94
C GLU A 243 -20.05 -3.58 -3.44
N VAL A 244 -21.03 -4.02 -2.66
CA VAL A 244 -21.05 -3.86 -1.21
C VAL A 244 -19.92 -4.67 -0.58
N ILE A 245 -19.80 -5.95 -0.95
CA ILE A 245 -18.69 -6.80 -0.46
C ILE A 245 -17.34 -6.29 -0.96
N GLY A 246 -17.24 -5.83 -2.21
CA GLY A 246 -16.02 -5.26 -2.76
C GLY A 246 -15.54 -4.01 -2.02
N MET A 247 -16.44 -3.14 -1.57
CA MET A 247 -16.09 -2.00 -0.71
C MET A 247 -15.53 -2.45 0.64
N ALA A 248 -16.16 -3.43 1.28
CA ALA A 248 -15.70 -3.97 2.55
C ALA A 248 -14.32 -4.62 2.42
N VAL A 249 -14.09 -5.37 1.34
CA VAL A 249 -12.79 -5.98 1.00
C VAL A 249 -11.73 -4.92 0.77
N LEU A 250 -12.04 -3.85 0.02
CA LEU A 250 -11.11 -2.74 -0.20
C LEU A 250 -10.66 -2.09 1.12
N ILE A 251 -11.60 -1.80 2.00
CA ILE A 251 -11.30 -1.15 3.27
C ILE A 251 -10.46 -2.08 4.14
N PHE A 252 -10.76 -3.37 4.12
CA PHE A 252 -9.99 -4.37 4.84
C PHE A 252 -8.52 -4.36 4.36
N PHE A 253 -8.24 -4.58 3.08
CA PHE A 253 -6.88 -4.65 2.58
C PHE A 253 -6.17 -3.30 2.55
N GLY A 254 -6.87 -2.20 2.29
CA GLY A 254 -6.28 -0.86 2.19
C GLY A 254 -5.71 -0.33 3.51
N GLY A 255 -6.24 -0.77 4.65
CA GLY A 255 -5.81 -0.33 5.98
C GLY A 255 -4.72 -1.19 6.63
N LEU A 256 -4.49 -2.42 6.14
CA LEU A 256 -3.64 -3.38 6.84
C LEU A 256 -2.14 -3.21 6.60
N ASP A 257 -1.73 -3.15 5.35
CA ASP A 257 -0.32 -3.35 4.96
C ASP A 257 0.43 -2.05 4.67
N THR A 258 -0.26 -1.03 4.16
CA THR A 258 0.39 0.21 3.72
C THR A 258 1.03 0.99 4.86
N VAL A 259 0.33 1.19 5.98
CA VAL A 259 0.88 1.89 7.14
C VAL A 259 1.95 1.05 7.82
N ALA A 260 1.76 -0.26 7.92
CA ALA A 260 2.76 -1.18 8.49
C ALA A 260 4.09 -1.11 7.74
N ASN A 261 4.06 -1.13 6.40
CA ASN A 261 5.26 -1.00 5.59
C ASN A 261 5.89 0.39 5.70
N MET A 262 5.08 1.45 5.75
CA MET A 262 5.59 2.82 5.97
C MET A 262 6.33 2.93 7.30
N LEU A 263 5.73 2.46 8.39
CA LEU A 263 6.37 2.43 9.72
C LEU A 263 7.66 1.63 9.69
N SER A 264 7.69 0.51 8.96
CA SER A 264 8.86 -0.35 8.86
C SER A 264 10.02 0.31 8.10
N PHE A 265 9.75 1.00 6.98
CA PHE A 265 10.77 1.76 6.27
C PHE A 265 11.29 2.93 7.08
N ILE A 266 10.42 3.69 7.76
CA ILE A 266 10.79 4.78 8.66
C ILE A 266 11.70 4.26 9.78
N THR A 267 11.31 3.18 10.42
CA THR A 267 12.06 2.60 11.54
C THR A 267 13.41 2.06 11.09
N ARG A 268 13.46 1.37 9.94
CA ARG A 268 14.71 0.90 9.32
C ARG A 268 15.66 2.07 9.05
N TYR A 269 15.15 3.16 8.48
CA TYR A 269 15.93 4.37 8.24
C TYR A 269 16.46 4.99 9.54
N LEU A 270 15.62 5.16 10.55
CA LEU A 270 16.00 5.75 11.84
C LEU A 270 16.99 4.86 12.63
N ALA A 271 16.90 3.53 12.47
CA ALA A 271 17.88 2.60 13.04
C ALA A 271 19.28 2.73 12.40
N GLN A 272 19.32 3.08 11.11
CA GLN A 272 20.56 3.28 10.34
C GLN A 272 21.13 4.72 10.46
N ASN A 273 20.28 5.70 10.83
CA ASN A 273 20.62 7.13 10.87
C ASN A 273 20.42 7.73 12.27
N PRO A 274 21.30 7.42 13.24
CA PRO A 274 21.12 7.85 14.62
C PRO A 274 21.11 9.38 14.80
N GLN A 275 21.77 10.14 13.92
CA GLN A 275 21.75 11.60 13.96
C GLN A 275 20.36 12.15 13.61
N GLN A 276 19.71 11.63 12.56
CA GLN A 276 18.35 12.03 12.18
C GLN A 276 17.34 11.60 13.25
N ARG A 277 17.52 10.40 13.81
CA ARG A 277 16.71 9.94 14.95
C ARG A 277 16.84 10.88 16.14
N ARG A 278 18.06 11.29 16.49
CA ARG A 278 18.31 12.21 17.59
C ARG A 278 17.66 13.58 17.35
N ARG A 279 17.72 14.10 16.14
CA ARG A 279 17.07 15.36 15.78
C ARG A 279 15.56 15.31 16.03
N LEU A 280 14.87 14.22 15.71
CA LEU A 280 13.42 14.06 15.99
C LEU A 280 13.11 13.98 17.49
N ILE A 281 14.06 13.51 18.31
CA ILE A 281 13.93 13.46 19.77
C ILE A 281 14.11 14.86 20.38
N ASP A 282 15.12 15.59 19.92
CA ASP A 282 15.49 16.89 20.46
C ASP A 282 14.57 18.03 19.96
N GLU A 283 13.95 17.87 18.76
CA GLU A 283 13.08 18.83 18.09
C GLU A 283 11.70 18.18 17.77
N PRO A 284 10.88 17.77 18.76
CA PRO A 284 9.65 17.01 18.52
C PRO A 284 8.60 17.79 17.68
N GLU A 285 8.70 19.11 17.63
CA GLU A 285 7.84 19.97 16.81
C GLU A 285 8.02 19.77 15.30
N ILE A 286 9.15 19.18 14.85
CA ILE A 286 9.36 18.88 13.44
C ILE A 286 8.71 17.55 12.99
N VAL A 287 8.17 16.73 13.91
CA VAL A 287 7.58 15.43 13.60
C VAL A 287 6.52 15.52 12.48
N PRO A 288 5.59 16.49 12.44
CA PRO A 288 4.66 16.62 11.34
C PRO A 288 5.35 16.82 9.97
N LYS A 289 6.39 17.66 9.93
CA LYS A 289 7.16 17.94 8.71
C LYS A 289 8.00 16.73 8.29
N ALA A 290 8.65 16.08 9.25
CA ALA A 290 9.39 14.85 9.02
C ALA A 290 8.48 13.72 8.49
N THR A 291 7.22 13.67 8.96
CA THR A 291 6.22 12.73 8.43
C THR A 291 5.99 12.93 6.93
N GLU A 292 5.84 14.17 6.46
CA GLU A 292 5.65 14.43 5.03
C GLU A 292 6.91 14.05 4.23
N GLU A 293 8.11 14.27 4.76
CA GLU A 293 9.35 13.85 4.10
C GLU A 293 9.53 12.33 4.07
N PHE A 294 9.15 11.61 5.12
CA PHE A 294 9.10 10.14 5.10
C PHE A 294 8.09 9.63 4.08
N LEU A 295 6.90 10.21 4.04
CA LEU A 295 5.88 9.89 3.05
C LEU A 295 6.40 10.16 1.63
N ARG A 296 7.06 11.30 1.40
CA ARG A 296 7.69 11.60 0.13
C ARG A 296 8.72 10.52 -0.25
N ARG A 297 9.63 10.17 0.67
CA ARG A 297 10.75 9.26 0.37
C ARG A 297 10.32 7.82 0.15
N PHE A 298 9.33 7.35 0.89
CA PHE A 298 8.90 5.96 0.89
C PHE A 298 7.53 5.76 0.23
N GLY A 299 7.36 6.24 -0.99
CA GLY A 299 6.19 5.89 -1.79
C GLY A 299 6.10 4.37 -1.97
N LEU A 300 4.95 3.78 -1.63
CA LEU A 300 4.83 2.31 -1.52
C LEU A 300 4.14 1.66 -2.71
N SER A 301 3.12 2.34 -3.29
CA SER A 301 2.15 1.70 -4.20
C SER A 301 2.64 1.67 -5.65
N ASN A 302 2.48 0.52 -6.29
CA ASN A 302 2.77 0.26 -7.70
C ASN A 302 1.51 -0.31 -8.36
N THR A 303 0.55 0.56 -8.71
CA THR A 303 -0.74 0.15 -9.25
C THR A 303 -0.81 0.31 -10.76
N GLY A 304 -1.59 -0.54 -11.41
CA GLY A 304 -1.87 -0.47 -12.83
C GLY A 304 -3.01 0.48 -13.18
N ARG A 305 -3.09 0.81 -14.48
CA ARG A 305 -4.25 1.42 -15.13
C ARG A 305 -4.53 0.70 -16.42
N LEU A 306 -5.80 0.52 -16.72
CA LEU A 306 -6.24 0.02 -18.02
C LEU A 306 -6.30 1.18 -19.02
N ILE A 307 -5.68 1.00 -20.18
CA ILE A 307 -5.72 1.99 -21.26
C ILE A 307 -7.01 1.81 -22.05
N LEU A 308 -7.87 2.82 -22.06
CA LEU A 308 -9.23 2.74 -22.66
C LEU A 308 -9.27 3.02 -24.16
N GLN A 309 -8.23 3.68 -24.69
CA GLN A 309 -8.16 4.05 -26.11
C GLN A 309 -6.70 4.15 -26.56
N ASP A 310 -6.48 4.05 -27.86
CA ASP A 310 -5.17 4.32 -28.45
C ASP A 310 -4.76 5.77 -28.15
N PHE A 311 -3.55 5.95 -27.65
CA PHE A 311 -3.06 7.26 -27.23
C PHE A 311 -1.55 7.37 -27.39
N ASN A 312 -1.07 8.40 -28.05
CA ASN A 312 0.35 8.69 -28.18
C ASN A 312 0.74 9.74 -27.14
N TYR A 313 1.75 9.42 -26.34
CA TYR A 313 2.24 10.34 -25.32
C TYR A 313 3.76 10.23 -25.20
N LYS A 314 4.46 11.35 -25.44
CA LYS A 314 5.92 11.37 -25.60
C LYS A 314 6.32 10.34 -26.68
N ASP A 315 7.26 9.45 -26.39
CA ASP A 315 7.72 8.41 -27.32
C ASP A 315 6.91 7.11 -27.23
N ALA A 316 5.95 7.02 -26.30
CA ALA A 316 5.13 5.83 -26.10
C ALA A 316 3.87 5.82 -26.97
N VAL A 317 3.57 4.67 -27.53
CA VAL A 317 2.37 4.41 -28.34
C VAL A 317 1.47 3.44 -27.55
N PHE A 318 0.66 3.98 -26.67
CA PHE A 318 -0.30 3.19 -25.88
C PHE A 318 -1.42 2.65 -26.76
N ARG A 319 -1.77 1.38 -26.60
CA ARG A 319 -2.91 0.76 -27.25
C ARG A 319 -4.01 0.47 -26.27
N LYS A 320 -5.24 0.54 -26.75
CA LYS A 320 -6.42 0.15 -25.99
C LYS A 320 -6.24 -1.27 -25.44
N ASP A 321 -6.74 -1.49 -24.24
CA ASP A 321 -6.68 -2.77 -23.50
C ASP A 321 -5.29 -3.17 -22.96
N GLU A 322 -4.23 -2.38 -23.20
CA GLU A 322 -2.95 -2.54 -22.51
C GLU A 322 -2.99 -1.98 -21.09
N MET A 323 -1.97 -2.35 -20.32
CA MET A 323 -1.79 -1.86 -18.95
C MET A 323 -0.61 -0.89 -18.85
N VAL A 324 -0.76 0.13 -18.01
CA VAL A 324 0.35 1.00 -17.60
C VAL A 324 0.49 0.99 -16.08
N MET A 325 1.69 0.72 -15.58
CA MET A 325 2.02 0.80 -14.16
C MET A 325 2.37 2.22 -13.75
N VAL A 326 1.86 2.62 -12.58
CA VAL A 326 2.06 3.93 -11.96
C VAL A 326 2.75 3.73 -10.60
N PRO A 327 4.09 3.60 -10.59
CA PRO A 327 4.82 3.37 -9.35
C PRO A 327 5.04 4.70 -8.61
N ILE A 328 4.36 4.88 -7.49
CA ILE A 328 4.45 6.11 -6.66
C ILE A 328 5.89 6.37 -6.20
N SER A 329 6.65 5.31 -5.92
CA SER A 329 8.06 5.40 -5.53
C SER A 329 8.91 6.14 -6.55
N MET A 330 8.64 5.98 -7.85
CA MET A 330 9.39 6.64 -8.90
C MET A 330 9.22 8.17 -8.85
N SER A 331 8.00 8.67 -8.62
CA SER A 331 7.79 10.11 -8.41
C SER A 331 8.55 10.63 -7.20
N SER A 332 8.60 9.83 -6.13
CA SER A 332 9.29 10.19 -4.89
C SER A 332 10.81 10.30 -5.04
N MET A 333 11.36 9.57 -6.00
CA MET A 333 12.80 9.50 -6.29
C MET A 333 13.20 10.31 -7.53
N ASP A 334 12.29 11.11 -8.09
CA ASP A 334 12.55 11.87 -9.30
C ASP A 334 13.45 13.09 -9.02
N ASP A 335 14.63 13.08 -9.63
CA ASP A 335 15.64 14.14 -9.54
C ASP A 335 15.26 15.42 -10.30
N ARG A 336 14.24 15.36 -11.15
CA ARG A 336 13.64 16.55 -11.78
C ARG A 336 12.67 17.27 -10.83
N LEU A 337 12.15 16.58 -9.80
CA LEU A 337 11.23 17.16 -8.82
C LEU A 337 11.93 17.55 -7.51
N TYR A 338 12.96 16.81 -7.13
CA TYR A 338 13.63 16.99 -5.83
C TYR A 338 15.15 17.00 -5.99
N ASP A 339 15.82 17.95 -5.36
CA ASP A 339 17.27 17.87 -5.17
C ASP A 339 17.59 16.70 -4.21
N ARG A 340 18.57 15.86 -4.58
CA ARG A 340 18.96 14.66 -3.81
C ARG A 340 17.75 13.83 -3.34
N PRO A 341 16.95 13.29 -4.28
CA PRO A 341 15.65 12.68 -3.97
C PRO A 341 15.76 11.43 -3.08
N MET A 342 16.91 10.76 -3.06
CA MET A 342 17.14 9.58 -2.21
C MET A 342 17.44 9.93 -0.76
N ASP A 343 17.87 11.18 -0.47
CA ASP A 343 18.13 11.64 0.88
C ASP A 343 16.82 12.03 1.58
N ILE A 344 16.78 11.83 2.90
CA ILE A 344 15.74 12.37 3.77
C ILE A 344 16.24 13.67 4.38
N ASP A 345 15.50 14.73 4.14
CA ASP A 345 15.80 16.08 4.60
C ASP A 345 14.56 16.66 5.30
N PHE A 346 14.59 16.73 6.62
CA PHE A 346 13.47 17.25 7.41
C PHE A 346 13.26 18.77 7.26
N ASP A 347 14.18 19.48 6.61
CA ASP A 347 14.00 20.89 6.27
C ASP A 347 13.31 21.08 4.91
N ARG A 348 13.16 20.01 4.12
CA ARG A 348 12.39 20.02 2.89
C ARG A 348 10.89 20.21 3.20
N ASP A 349 10.20 21.00 2.37
CA ASP A 349 8.74 21.13 2.38
C ASP A 349 8.18 20.44 1.12
N PRO A 350 8.06 19.11 1.14
CA PRO A 350 7.80 18.36 -0.07
C PRO A 350 6.33 18.43 -0.48
N VAL A 351 6.08 18.77 -1.75
CA VAL A 351 4.81 18.45 -2.41
C VAL A 351 4.95 17.09 -3.03
N HIS A 352 4.29 16.08 -2.47
CA HIS A 352 4.40 14.70 -2.92
C HIS A 352 3.05 14.08 -3.26
N ASN A 353 3.07 13.03 -4.09
CA ASN A 353 1.89 12.30 -4.54
C ASN A 353 1.75 10.90 -3.93
N THR A 354 2.34 10.65 -2.77
CA THR A 354 2.34 9.33 -2.10
C THR A 354 0.94 8.76 -1.90
N PHE A 355 -0.03 9.63 -1.71
CA PHE A 355 -1.44 9.25 -1.60
C PHE A 355 -2.21 9.30 -2.93
N GLY A 356 -1.51 9.40 -4.04
CA GLY A 356 -2.10 9.56 -5.37
C GLY A 356 -2.65 10.95 -5.65
N ASN A 357 -3.10 11.15 -6.89
CA ASN A 357 -3.71 12.38 -7.39
C ASN A 357 -5.10 12.11 -7.97
N GLY A 358 -5.83 13.18 -8.30
CA GLY A 358 -7.13 13.09 -8.95
C GLY A 358 -8.21 12.47 -8.07
N PRO A 359 -9.25 11.87 -8.69
CA PRO A 359 -10.40 11.32 -7.98
C PRO A 359 -10.04 10.22 -6.98
N HIS A 360 -9.03 9.41 -7.31
CA HIS A 360 -8.61 8.25 -6.52
C HIS A 360 -7.62 8.57 -5.39
N LYS A 361 -7.39 9.84 -5.06
CA LYS A 361 -6.57 10.21 -3.91
C LYS A 361 -7.02 9.46 -2.65
N CYS A 362 -6.06 8.89 -1.91
CA CYS A 362 -6.30 8.04 -0.75
C CYS A 362 -7.20 8.71 0.29
N VAL A 363 -8.32 8.06 0.64
CA VAL A 363 -9.25 8.55 1.67
C VAL A 363 -8.65 8.46 3.06
N GLY A 364 -7.80 7.44 3.31
CA GLY A 364 -7.14 7.21 4.60
C GLY A 364 -5.92 8.10 4.88
N SER A 365 -5.57 9.00 3.96
CA SER A 365 -4.36 9.83 4.10
C SER A 365 -4.28 10.66 5.39
N PRO A 366 -5.38 11.20 5.97
CA PRO A 366 -5.32 11.89 7.26
C PRO A 366 -5.04 10.94 8.43
N LEU A 367 -5.61 9.72 8.39
CA LEU A 367 -5.38 8.71 9.41
C LEU A 367 -3.95 8.20 9.37
N ALA A 368 -3.42 7.86 8.20
CA ALA A 368 -2.05 7.39 8.04
C ALA A 368 -1.03 8.40 8.59
N ARG A 369 -1.23 9.70 8.34
CA ARG A 369 -0.39 10.76 8.93
C ARG A 369 -0.45 10.77 10.44
N ALA A 370 -1.65 10.66 11.00
CA ALA A 370 -1.83 10.64 12.45
C ALA A 370 -1.16 9.41 13.09
N GLU A 371 -1.27 8.24 12.49
CA GLU A 371 -0.65 7.00 12.96
C GLU A 371 0.89 7.11 12.93
N ILE A 372 1.47 7.61 11.83
CA ILE A 372 2.92 7.80 11.70
C ILE A 372 3.43 8.81 12.75
N GLN A 373 2.74 9.93 12.95
CA GLN A 373 3.11 10.94 13.94
C GLN A 373 3.06 10.38 15.37
N VAL A 374 1.99 9.69 15.73
CA VAL A 374 1.84 9.02 17.04
C VAL A 374 2.95 8.00 17.24
N PHE A 375 3.23 7.18 16.23
CA PHE A 375 4.33 6.23 16.28
C PHE A 375 5.67 6.93 16.57
N LEU A 376 6.02 7.94 15.80
CA LEU A 376 7.28 8.67 15.98
C LEU A 376 7.39 9.29 17.38
N GLU A 377 6.34 9.97 17.84
CA GLU A 377 6.31 10.62 19.15
C GLU A 377 6.47 9.63 20.31
N GLU A 378 5.73 8.52 20.29
CA GLU A 378 5.74 7.57 21.41
C GLU A 378 6.92 6.59 21.34
N TRP A 379 7.30 6.13 20.13
CA TRP A 379 8.40 5.20 19.93
C TRP A 379 9.74 5.84 20.29
N LEU A 380 10.01 7.04 19.76
CA LEU A 380 11.27 7.73 19.97
C LEU A 380 11.46 8.17 21.44
N LYS A 381 10.37 8.51 22.11
CA LYS A 381 10.37 8.81 23.55
C LYS A 381 10.69 7.58 24.40
N ALA A 382 10.16 6.42 24.04
CA ALA A 382 10.28 5.21 24.84
C ALA A 382 11.55 4.41 24.54
N LEU A 383 12.01 4.44 23.28
CA LEU A 383 13.13 3.68 22.75
C LEU A 383 14.06 4.61 21.94
N PRO A 384 14.79 5.54 22.60
CA PRO A 384 15.62 6.55 21.91
C PRO A 384 16.83 5.96 21.18
N ASP A 385 17.34 4.78 21.62
CA ASP A 385 18.61 4.19 21.16
C ASP A 385 18.42 2.75 20.65
N PHE A 386 17.62 2.59 19.60
CA PHE A 386 17.49 1.31 18.89
C PHE A 386 18.40 1.25 17.66
N ARG A 387 18.76 0.03 17.24
CA ARG A 387 19.57 -0.24 16.04
C ARG A 387 19.11 -1.54 15.37
N LEU A 388 19.53 -1.73 14.13
CA LEU A 388 19.34 -3.02 13.46
C LEU A 388 20.11 -4.11 14.19
N ASP A 389 19.51 -5.32 14.26
CA ASP A 389 20.19 -6.51 14.74
C ASP A 389 21.21 -6.96 13.67
N PRO A 390 22.53 -6.95 13.96
CA PRO A 390 23.56 -7.30 12.99
C PRO A 390 23.52 -8.78 12.58
N GLU A 391 22.93 -9.64 13.41
CA GLU A 391 22.84 -11.09 13.14
C GLU A 391 21.61 -11.45 12.29
N ARG A 392 20.63 -10.55 12.21
CA ARG A 392 19.36 -10.77 11.51
C ARG A 392 19.04 -9.55 10.61
N PRO A 393 19.57 -9.54 9.37
CA PRO A 393 19.37 -8.41 8.47
C PRO A 393 17.90 -8.21 8.12
N SER A 394 17.53 -6.97 7.81
CA SER A 394 16.20 -6.64 7.30
C SER A 394 16.04 -7.11 5.86
N VAL A 395 14.84 -7.59 5.54
CA VAL A 395 14.47 -8.03 4.19
C VAL A 395 13.37 -7.13 3.66
N THR A 396 13.55 -6.63 2.43
CA THR A 396 12.53 -5.84 1.72
C THR A 396 12.03 -6.59 0.49
N HIS A 397 10.80 -6.33 0.10
CA HIS A 397 10.21 -6.87 -1.12
C HIS A 397 9.64 -5.77 -2.00
N SER A 398 9.49 -6.08 -3.28
CA SER A 398 8.75 -5.31 -4.25
C SER A 398 7.44 -6.02 -4.62
N GLY A 399 6.43 -5.25 -5.03
CA GLY A 399 5.12 -5.78 -5.39
C GLY A 399 4.14 -4.67 -5.72
N SER A 400 2.85 -4.96 -5.68
CA SER A 400 1.80 -3.93 -5.77
C SER A 400 1.92 -2.89 -4.64
N VAL A 401 2.50 -3.30 -3.52
CA VAL A 401 2.97 -2.47 -2.42
C VAL A 401 4.40 -2.89 -2.11
N ASN A 402 5.34 -1.95 -2.10
CA ASN A 402 6.70 -2.21 -1.62
C ASN A 402 6.67 -2.37 -0.10
N GLY A 403 7.45 -3.29 0.45
CA GLY A 403 7.35 -3.58 1.86
C GLY A 403 8.64 -4.09 2.51
N VAL A 404 8.52 -4.33 3.81
CA VAL A 404 9.57 -4.91 4.66
C VAL A 404 9.03 -6.21 5.25
N ASP A 405 9.63 -7.33 4.90
CA ASP A 405 9.21 -8.66 5.38
C ASP A 405 9.66 -8.92 6.81
N SER A 406 10.87 -8.46 7.14
CA SER A 406 11.43 -8.59 8.47
C SER A 406 12.32 -7.40 8.84
N LEU A 407 12.18 -6.92 10.07
CA LEU A 407 12.97 -5.83 10.63
C LEU A 407 13.31 -6.12 12.08
N ASN A 408 14.48 -6.69 12.30
CA ASN A 408 14.93 -7.05 13.63
C ASN A 408 15.68 -5.87 14.27
N LEU A 409 15.18 -5.46 15.43
CA LEU A 409 15.75 -4.35 16.23
C LEU A 409 16.29 -4.84 17.56
N VAL A 410 17.32 -4.16 18.05
CA VAL A 410 17.90 -4.36 19.38
C VAL A 410 18.17 -3.00 20.06
N TRP A 411 18.06 -2.98 21.37
CA TRP A 411 18.37 -1.82 22.24
C TRP A 411 18.86 -2.29 23.60
N ASP A 412 19.46 -1.36 24.34
CA ASP A 412 19.90 -1.67 25.70
C ASP A 412 18.72 -1.49 26.67
N SER A 413 18.28 -2.59 27.26
CA SER A 413 17.18 -2.60 28.24
C SER A 413 17.53 -1.88 29.56
N ALA A 414 18.81 -1.67 29.86
CA ALA A 414 19.27 -0.99 31.06
C ALA A 414 19.17 0.54 30.98
N THR A 415 19.25 1.11 29.78
CA THR A 415 19.21 2.58 29.55
C THR A 415 17.79 3.11 29.36
N THR A 416 16.78 2.27 29.33
CA THR A 416 15.38 2.61 29.06
C THR A 416 14.52 2.76 30.32
N ARG A 417 15.11 3.17 31.47
CA ARG A 417 14.39 3.49 32.70
C ARG A 417 13.84 4.90 32.73
#